data_54ab08d863c4dac280aaaf58dc874b2a
#
_entry.id   54ab08d863c4dac280aaaf58dc874b2a
#
_cell.length_a   1.000
_cell.length_b   1.000
_cell.length_c   1.000
_cell.angle_alpha   90.00
_cell.angle_beta   90.00
_cell.angle_gamma   90.00
#
_symmetry.space_group_name_H-M   'P 1'
#
loop_
_entity.id
_entity.type
_entity.pdbx_description
1 polymer ?
#
loop_
_entity_poly.entity_id
_entity_poly.type
_entity_poly.pdbx_seq_one_letter_code
_entity_poly.pdbx_strand_id
1 'polypeptide(L)'
;MKNTFLSTLVAASLLLVTGCSDHTSLDVPATRPNKDPYPSTYIVPDNGAFAILNTNVLTGDGAELRNTDLLVREGKIIALGTNLDLDASVSLIDAKGQWVTPGLIDVHSHMGVYSAPGTANHSDGNEMTSPVTAQVWAEHSVWPGDPQFEKALAGGVTTVQILPGSGNLIGGRGVTLKNIPSITVQGMKFPGAPYSLKMACGENPKRVYGSRNTLPSTRMGNMAGYRAAWIEASDYKKSWDDYISDAKAGKDVDPPSRNLRLETLEGVLRGDIRIHNHCYKADEMAQMIDMSKEFGYEIAAFHHAVEAYKAAPILAENDICGVMWADWWGFKQEAFDMVRENIALVDYAQACAIIHSDDPIQIQRLNQEIAKAMSAGNRMGLDISPAKAFRWGTYNAAKSLGLEDQIGSIAPGKNADIVLWTQHPLSIYSHASKVWIDGALRFDRDDPSVQPTSDFNLGIIKAGAVRP
;
A
#
# COMPACT_ATOMS: atom_id res chain seq x y z
N MET A 1 -98.44 9.29 -8.52
CA MET A 1 -97.30 8.58 -8.02
C MET A 1 -96.87 7.63 -9.11
N LYS A 2 -96.16 8.08 -10.09
CA LYS A 2 -95.66 7.24 -11.20
C LYS A 2 -94.16 7.61 -11.43
N ASN A 3 -93.26 6.66 -11.17
CA ASN A 3 -91.83 6.78 -11.46
C ASN A 3 -91.63 6.41 -12.90
N THR A 4 -91.02 7.30 -13.65
CA THR A 4 -90.55 7.07 -15.02
C THR A 4 -89.07 6.87 -14.97
N PHE A 5 -88.60 5.66 -15.36
CA PHE A 5 -87.15 5.34 -15.60
C PHE A 5 -86.76 5.83 -16.95
N LEU A 6 -85.69 6.63 -17.02
CA LEU A 6 -85.06 7.05 -18.27
C LEU A 6 -83.76 6.24 -18.41
N SER A 7 -83.71 5.37 -19.42
CA SER A 7 -82.51 4.55 -19.76
C SER A 7 -81.58 5.36 -20.66
N THR A 8 -80.39 5.63 -20.21
CA THR A 8 -79.35 6.27 -21.01
C THR A 8 -78.38 5.17 -21.49
N LEU A 9 -78.29 4.93 -22.78
CA LEU A 9 -77.29 4.10 -23.41
C LEU A 9 -75.96 4.87 -23.39
N VAL A 10 -74.95 4.28 -22.76
CA VAL A 10 -73.56 4.73 -22.88
C VAL A 10 -72.85 3.81 -23.91
N ALA A 11 -72.50 4.36 -25.05
CA ALA A 11 -71.64 3.70 -26.04
C ALA A 11 -70.18 3.72 -25.53
N ALA A 12 -69.65 2.56 -25.23
CA ALA A 12 -68.23 2.40 -24.88
C ALA A 12 -67.41 2.32 -26.19
N SER A 13 -66.64 3.40 -26.47
CA SER A 13 -65.61 3.40 -27.51
C SER A 13 -64.33 2.75 -26.95
N LEU A 14 -64.01 1.55 -27.40
CA LEU A 14 -62.72 0.89 -27.18
C LEU A 14 -61.63 1.64 -27.97
N LEU A 15 -60.84 2.46 -27.29
CA LEU A 15 -59.57 2.95 -27.82
C LEU A 15 -58.52 1.87 -27.57
N LEU A 16 -58.11 1.18 -28.65
CA LEU A 16 -56.92 0.36 -28.68
C LEU A 16 -55.71 1.30 -28.60
N VAL A 17 -55.15 1.45 -27.42
CA VAL A 17 -53.83 2.05 -27.23
C VAL A 17 -52.79 0.96 -27.55
N THR A 18 -52.29 0.96 -28.79
CA THR A 18 -51.03 0.26 -29.11
C THR A 18 -49.90 1.02 -28.43
N GLY A 19 -49.56 0.63 -27.23
CA GLY A 19 -48.36 1.08 -26.54
C GLY A 19 -47.16 0.43 -27.22
N CYS A 20 -46.50 1.14 -28.12
CA CYS A 20 -45.10 0.86 -28.42
C CYS A 20 -44.34 1.18 -27.17
N SER A 21 -43.93 0.15 -26.43
CA SER A 21 -42.88 0.29 -25.44
C SER A 21 -41.57 0.51 -26.18
N ASP A 22 -41.24 1.76 -26.49
CA ASP A 22 -39.86 2.14 -26.75
C ASP A 22 -39.08 1.85 -25.47
N HIS A 23 -38.57 0.64 -25.33
CA HIS A 23 -37.42 0.38 -24.51
C HIS A 23 -36.27 1.17 -25.12
N THR A 24 -36.14 2.44 -24.78
CA THR A 24 -34.87 3.12 -24.85
C THR A 24 -33.96 2.37 -23.84
N SER A 25 -33.25 1.36 -24.34
CA SER A 25 -32.11 0.84 -23.62
C SER A 25 -31.19 2.03 -23.37
N LEU A 26 -31.11 2.46 -22.14
CA LEU A 26 -30.01 3.34 -21.74
C LEU A 26 -28.76 2.62 -22.21
N ASP A 27 -28.04 3.21 -23.17
CA ASP A 27 -26.73 2.73 -23.62
C ASP A 27 -25.76 2.80 -22.45
N VAL A 28 -25.87 1.85 -21.52
CA VAL A 28 -24.88 1.67 -20.46
C VAL A 28 -23.68 1.05 -21.15
N PRO A 29 -22.53 1.77 -21.19
CA PRO A 29 -21.34 1.24 -21.83
C PRO A 29 -21.03 -0.14 -21.25
N ALA A 30 -20.78 -1.13 -22.10
CA ALA A 30 -20.36 -2.46 -21.69
C ALA A 30 -18.99 -2.37 -21.00
N THR A 31 -19.00 -2.29 -19.69
CA THR A 31 -17.80 -2.11 -18.86
C THR A 31 -17.76 -3.14 -17.73
N ARG A 32 -16.55 -3.46 -17.32
CA ARG A 32 -16.32 -4.26 -16.11
C ARG A 32 -16.80 -3.56 -14.86
N PRO A 33 -17.06 -4.29 -13.77
CA PRO A 33 -17.30 -3.70 -12.47
C PRO A 33 -16.19 -2.71 -12.07
N ASN A 34 -16.58 -1.65 -11.35
CA ASN A 34 -15.62 -0.66 -10.85
C ASN A 34 -14.58 -1.34 -9.94
N LYS A 35 -13.32 -1.22 -10.29
CA LYS A 35 -12.20 -1.80 -9.53
C LYS A 35 -11.95 -1.11 -8.18
N ASP A 36 -12.35 0.14 -8.05
CA ASP A 36 -12.27 0.93 -6.81
C ASP A 36 -13.62 1.61 -6.52
N PRO A 37 -14.59 0.87 -5.95
CA PRO A 37 -15.89 1.42 -5.57
C PRO A 37 -15.83 2.33 -4.32
N TYR A 38 -14.70 2.37 -3.62
CA TYR A 38 -14.45 3.18 -2.42
C TYR A 38 -13.22 4.08 -2.64
N PRO A 39 -13.30 5.07 -3.55
CA PRO A 39 -12.16 5.90 -3.90
C PRO A 39 -11.69 6.74 -2.71
N SER A 40 -10.44 7.17 -2.77
CA SER A 40 -9.90 8.13 -1.80
C SER A 40 -10.75 9.39 -1.75
N THR A 41 -11.03 9.85 -0.53
CA THR A 41 -11.65 11.16 -0.24
C THR A 41 -10.62 12.16 0.28
N TYR A 42 -9.34 11.79 0.28
CA TYR A 42 -8.26 12.67 0.70
C TYR A 42 -8.13 13.87 -0.23
N ILE A 43 -8.01 15.05 0.37
CA ILE A 43 -7.76 16.30 -0.32
C ILE A 43 -6.45 16.87 0.24
N VAL A 44 -5.53 17.23 -0.66
CA VAL A 44 -4.28 17.90 -0.28
C VAL A 44 -4.64 19.22 0.40
N PRO A 45 -4.21 19.45 1.65
CA PRO A 45 -4.49 20.70 2.34
C PRO A 45 -3.78 21.89 1.66
N ASP A 46 -4.43 23.05 1.67
CA ASP A 46 -3.75 24.30 1.31
C ASP A 46 -2.89 24.76 2.48
N ASN A 47 -1.59 24.61 2.36
CA ASN A 47 -0.62 24.95 3.40
C ASN A 47 0.29 26.15 3.03
N GLY A 48 -0.02 26.83 1.93
CA GLY A 48 0.85 27.89 1.40
C GLY A 48 2.19 27.35 0.87
N ALA A 49 3.14 28.26 0.72
CA ALA A 49 4.48 27.92 0.28
C ALA A 49 5.47 28.01 1.45
N PHE A 50 6.43 27.08 1.50
CA PHE A 50 7.55 27.17 2.46
C PHE A 50 8.85 26.71 1.81
N ALA A 51 9.96 27.17 2.40
CA ALA A 51 11.29 26.70 2.03
C ALA A 51 12.05 26.22 3.27
N ILE A 52 12.74 25.07 3.15
CA ILE A 52 13.68 24.57 4.15
C ILE A 52 15.08 24.95 3.65
N LEU A 53 15.76 25.81 4.43
CA LEU A 53 17.05 26.38 4.07
C LEU A 53 18.20 25.70 4.81
N ASN A 54 19.41 25.75 4.26
CA ASN A 54 20.63 25.30 4.90
C ASN A 54 20.56 23.84 5.34
N THR A 55 20.05 22.92 4.53
CA THR A 55 19.87 21.51 4.86
C THR A 55 20.85 20.60 4.12
N ASN A 56 21.06 19.39 4.65
CA ASN A 56 21.67 18.29 3.93
C ASN A 56 20.54 17.32 3.51
N VAL A 57 20.57 16.82 2.29
CA VAL A 57 19.49 16.02 1.74
C VAL A 57 19.99 14.63 1.35
N LEU A 58 19.35 13.58 1.85
CA LEU A 58 19.37 12.27 1.18
C LEU A 58 18.15 12.24 0.27
N THR A 59 18.36 12.20 -1.03
CA THR A 59 17.28 12.37 -2.01
C THR A 59 16.31 11.18 -2.07
N GLY A 60 16.69 10.04 -1.50
CA GLY A 60 15.87 8.82 -1.49
C GLY A 60 16.04 7.96 -2.73
N ASP A 61 16.56 8.48 -3.82
CA ASP A 61 16.88 7.77 -5.07
C ASP A 61 18.38 7.45 -5.23
N GLY A 62 19.18 7.77 -4.22
CA GLY A 62 20.60 7.38 -4.13
C GLY A 62 21.59 8.53 -4.16
N ALA A 63 21.14 9.80 -4.22
CA ALA A 63 22.02 10.96 -4.13
C ALA A 63 22.04 11.58 -2.73
N GLU A 64 23.13 12.29 -2.43
CA GLU A 64 23.31 13.11 -1.25
C GLU A 64 23.68 14.53 -1.69
N LEU A 65 22.97 15.53 -1.17
CA LEU A 65 23.22 16.95 -1.43
C LEU A 65 23.57 17.64 -0.12
N ARG A 66 24.49 18.59 -0.17
CA ARG A 66 24.94 19.37 1.00
C ARG A 66 24.60 20.85 0.82
N ASN A 67 24.30 21.53 1.93
CA ASN A 67 23.99 22.97 1.94
C ASN A 67 22.93 23.32 0.87
N THR A 68 21.84 22.60 0.87
CA THR A 68 20.79 22.69 -0.15
C THR A 68 19.53 23.29 0.45
N ASP A 69 18.86 24.16 -0.31
CA ASP A 69 17.55 24.68 0.00
C ASP A 69 16.49 23.87 -0.75
N LEU A 70 15.32 23.74 -0.17
CA LEU A 70 14.17 23.03 -0.71
C LEU A 70 12.95 23.93 -0.71
N LEU A 71 12.32 24.13 -1.87
CA LEU A 71 11.08 24.90 -2.01
C LEU A 71 9.88 23.99 -2.21
N VAL A 72 8.82 24.22 -1.43
CA VAL A 72 7.53 23.50 -1.50
C VAL A 72 6.40 24.49 -1.76
N ARG A 73 5.49 24.15 -2.70
CA ARG A 73 4.23 24.85 -2.97
C ARG A 73 3.14 23.84 -3.31
N GLU A 74 1.91 24.13 -2.93
CA GLU A 74 0.73 23.33 -3.28
C GLU A 74 0.93 21.82 -3.06
N GLY A 75 1.58 21.47 -1.94
CA GLY A 75 1.87 20.08 -1.60
C GLY A 75 2.97 19.40 -2.41
N LYS A 76 3.66 20.12 -3.30
CA LYS A 76 4.70 19.59 -4.19
C LYS A 76 6.06 20.20 -3.91
N ILE A 77 7.08 19.41 -4.17
CA ILE A 77 8.46 19.88 -4.24
C ILE A 77 8.61 20.64 -5.57
N ILE A 78 9.03 21.89 -5.49
CA ILE A 78 9.17 22.78 -6.66
C ILE A 78 10.63 22.83 -7.12
N ALA A 79 11.55 23.01 -6.18
CA ALA A 79 12.97 23.19 -6.50
C ALA A 79 13.87 22.70 -5.36
N LEU A 80 15.07 22.27 -5.74
CA LEU A 80 16.21 22.03 -4.86
C LEU A 80 17.42 22.78 -5.42
N GLY A 81 18.22 23.34 -4.56
CA GLY A 81 19.44 24.03 -4.97
C GLY A 81 19.95 24.96 -3.90
N THR A 82 21.01 25.72 -4.21
CA THR A 82 21.54 26.75 -3.34
C THR A 82 21.02 28.13 -3.79
N ASN A 83 20.67 28.98 -2.83
CA ASN A 83 20.22 30.35 -3.11
C ASN A 83 18.99 30.39 -4.03
N LEU A 84 17.94 29.64 -3.69
CA LEU A 84 16.69 29.66 -4.45
C LEU A 84 16.08 31.06 -4.45
N ASP A 85 15.52 31.49 -5.59
CA ASP A 85 14.75 32.72 -5.68
C ASP A 85 13.39 32.55 -4.99
N LEU A 86 13.26 33.16 -3.81
CA LEU A 86 12.11 33.00 -2.91
C LEU A 86 11.38 34.34 -2.79
N ASP A 87 10.12 34.40 -3.18
CA ASP A 87 9.27 35.54 -2.97
C ASP A 87 8.81 35.71 -1.51
N ALA A 88 8.28 36.88 -1.16
CA ALA A 88 7.90 37.20 0.23
C ALA A 88 6.73 36.37 0.79
N SER A 89 6.03 35.58 -0.04
CA SER A 89 4.93 34.72 0.40
C SER A 89 5.43 33.37 0.96
N VAL A 90 6.72 33.06 0.79
CA VAL A 90 7.31 31.79 1.21
C VAL A 90 7.71 31.85 2.68
N SER A 91 7.15 30.96 3.49
CA SER A 91 7.57 30.77 4.89
C SER A 91 8.94 30.09 4.95
N LEU A 92 9.86 30.64 5.73
CA LEU A 92 11.23 30.14 5.81
C LEU A 92 11.47 29.29 7.06
N ILE A 93 12.07 28.12 6.88
CA ILE A 93 12.50 27.20 7.94
C ILE A 93 14.01 27.03 7.80
N ASP A 94 14.79 27.59 8.72
CA ASP A 94 16.23 27.36 8.74
C ASP A 94 16.55 26.01 9.42
N ALA A 95 16.99 25.05 8.62
CA ALA A 95 17.37 23.73 9.10
C ALA A 95 18.71 23.70 9.84
N LYS A 96 19.53 24.78 9.80
CA LYS A 96 20.81 24.89 10.53
C LYS A 96 21.75 23.69 10.29
N GLY A 97 21.79 23.16 9.07
CA GLY A 97 22.62 22.01 8.71
C GLY A 97 22.02 20.65 9.09
N GLN A 98 20.77 20.60 9.55
CA GLN A 98 20.03 19.35 9.76
C GLN A 98 19.79 18.62 8.43
N TRP A 99 19.28 17.39 8.53
CA TRP A 99 19.07 16.53 7.39
C TRP A 99 17.60 16.49 6.95
N VAL A 100 17.39 16.49 5.67
CA VAL A 100 16.09 16.28 5.04
C VAL A 100 16.12 14.98 4.24
N THR A 101 15.02 14.22 4.32
CA THR A 101 14.81 13.01 3.51
C THR A 101 13.38 12.98 2.98
N PRO A 102 13.07 12.15 1.96
CA PRO A 102 11.69 11.76 1.72
C PRO A 102 11.13 11.09 2.96
N GLY A 103 9.82 11.09 3.11
CA GLY A 103 9.14 10.26 4.08
C GLY A 103 9.47 8.79 3.89
N LEU A 104 9.66 8.07 5.00
CA LEU A 104 9.83 6.62 4.99
C LEU A 104 8.52 5.95 4.58
N ILE A 105 8.65 4.83 3.86
CA ILE A 105 7.53 4.05 3.34
C ILE A 105 7.65 2.62 3.87
N ASP A 106 6.65 2.16 4.60
CA ASP A 106 6.59 0.75 4.99
C ASP A 106 5.59 0.00 4.10
N VAL A 107 6.10 -0.93 3.30
CA VAL A 107 5.31 -1.71 2.35
C VAL A 107 4.71 -2.98 2.96
N HIS A 108 4.91 -3.20 4.26
CA HIS A 108 4.33 -4.34 4.97
C HIS A 108 3.96 -3.97 6.39
N SER A 109 2.74 -3.52 6.56
CA SER A 109 2.19 -3.18 7.87
C SER A 109 0.84 -3.84 8.09
N HIS A 110 0.52 -4.04 9.35
CA HIS A 110 -0.76 -4.53 9.83
C HIS A 110 -1.43 -3.53 10.78
N MET A 111 -0.97 -2.27 10.80
CA MET A 111 -1.60 -1.22 11.60
C MET A 111 -3.06 -1.05 11.23
N GLY A 112 -3.89 -0.79 12.22
CA GLY A 112 -5.33 -0.66 12.05
C GLY A 112 -6.09 -1.98 11.90
N VAL A 113 -5.47 -3.07 11.38
CA VAL A 113 -6.10 -4.39 11.27
C VAL A 113 -5.67 -5.36 12.38
N TYR A 114 -4.51 -5.10 13.02
CA TYR A 114 -4.08 -5.65 14.31
C TYR A 114 -3.71 -4.46 15.20
N SER A 115 -4.73 -3.78 15.70
CA SER A 115 -4.59 -2.51 16.39
C SER A 115 -4.02 -2.65 17.82
N ALA A 116 -3.52 -1.56 18.38
CA ALA A 116 -3.15 -1.47 19.78
C ALA A 116 -4.28 -0.82 20.62
N PRO A 117 -4.59 -1.35 21.84
CA PRO A 117 -4.06 -2.60 22.41
C PRO A 117 -4.60 -3.82 21.65
N GLY A 118 -3.78 -4.90 21.58
CA GLY A 118 -4.15 -6.15 20.92
C GLY A 118 -5.29 -6.85 21.69
N THR A 119 -6.51 -6.76 21.17
CA THR A 119 -7.70 -7.41 21.71
C THR A 119 -8.38 -8.24 20.62
N ALA A 120 -9.23 -9.19 21.03
CA ALA A 120 -9.97 -10.02 20.07
C ALA A 120 -10.82 -9.19 19.10
N ASN A 121 -11.38 -8.07 19.57
CA ASN A 121 -12.22 -7.17 18.76
C ASN A 121 -11.44 -6.40 17.69
N HIS A 122 -10.12 -6.32 17.82
CA HIS A 122 -9.23 -5.62 16.89
C HIS A 122 -8.25 -6.60 16.20
N SER A 123 -8.64 -7.87 16.08
CA SER A 123 -7.84 -8.92 15.43
C SER A 123 -8.45 -9.28 14.07
N ASP A 124 -8.52 -8.29 13.17
CA ASP A 124 -9.25 -8.38 11.90
C ASP A 124 -8.33 -8.48 10.68
N GLY A 125 -7.05 -8.74 10.91
CA GLY A 125 -6.04 -8.69 9.86
C GLY A 125 -5.98 -9.91 8.95
N ASN A 126 -6.68 -11.04 9.24
CA ASN A 126 -6.58 -12.22 8.39
C ASN A 126 -7.84 -13.08 8.41
N GLU A 127 -8.58 -13.09 7.31
CA GLU A 127 -9.76 -13.96 7.12
C GLU A 127 -9.32 -15.38 6.71
N MET A 128 -9.10 -16.26 7.70
CA MET A 128 -8.54 -17.60 7.49
C MET A 128 -9.62 -18.69 7.31
N THR A 129 -10.83 -18.36 6.88
CA THR A 129 -11.93 -19.31 6.71
C THR A 129 -11.82 -20.16 5.46
N SER A 130 -11.06 -19.71 4.45
CA SER A 130 -10.78 -20.41 3.20
C SER A 130 -9.34 -20.15 2.73
N PRO A 131 -8.69 -21.08 2.03
CA PRO A 131 -7.37 -20.86 1.44
C PRO A 131 -7.30 -19.71 0.44
N VAL A 132 -8.42 -19.38 -0.21
CA VAL A 132 -8.53 -18.30 -1.18
C VAL A 132 -9.67 -17.37 -0.77
N THR A 133 -9.32 -16.23 -0.25
CA THR A 133 -10.24 -15.16 0.24
C THR A 133 -9.99 -13.83 -0.48
N ALA A 134 -9.76 -13.87 -1.79
CA ALA A 134 -9.44 -12.68 -2.59
C ALA A 134 -10.54 -11.60 -2.57
N GLN A 135 -11.75 -11.93 -2.13
CA GLN A 135 -12.89 -11.00 -1.97
C GLN A 135 -12.78 -10.09 -0.75
N VAL A 136 -11.92 -10.40 0.23
CA VAL A 136 -11.77 -9.54 1.42
C VAL A 136 -10.74 -8.44 1.15
N TRP A 137 -10.97 -7.27 1.74
CA TRP A 137 -10.13 -6.11 1.54
C TRP A 137 -9.72 -5.53 2.90
N ALA A 138 -8.41 -5.37 3.12
CA ALA A 138 -7.89 -4.83 4.37
C ALA A 138 -8.48 -3.44 4.71
N GLU A 139 -8.79 -2.62 3.71
CA GLU A 139 -9.37 -1.29 3.93
C GLU A 139 -10.69 -1.32 4.71
N HIS A 140 -11.44 -2.43 4.68
CA HIS A 140 -12.69 -2.56 5.43
C HIS A 140 -12.48 -2.87 6.91
N SER A 141 -11.27 -3.24 7.30
CA SER A 141 -10.90 -3.60 8.68
C SER A 141 -9.97 -2.59 9.34
N VAL A 142 -9.41 -1.65 8.59
CA VAL A 142 -8.51 -0.64 9.17
C VAL A 142 -9.28 0.26 10.14
N TRP A 143 -8.81 0.31 11.37
CA TRP A 143 -9.23 1.32 12.34
C TRP A 143 -8.33 2.55 12.28
N PRO A 144 -8.80 3.71 11.76
CA PRO A 144 -7.99 4.91 11.62
C PRO A 144 -7.50 5.52 12.94
N GLY A 145 -8.20 5.22 14.04
CA GLY A 145 -7.85 5.68 15.38
C GLY A 145 -6.76 4.86 16.08
N ASP A 146 -6.16 3.87 15.41
CA ASP A 146 -5.09 3.07 15.98
C ASP A 146 -3.86 3.93 16.32
N PRO A 147 -3.42 3.97 17.60
CA PRO A 147 -2.28 4.79 18.03
C PRO A 147 -0.95 4.40 17.39
N GLN A 148 -0.86 3.26 16.73
CA GLN A 148 0.33 2.85 15.99
C GLN A 148 0.65 3.81 14.83
N PHE A 149 -0.38 4.37 14.15
CA PHE A 149 -0.20 5.36 13.08
C PHE A 149 0.54 6.61 13.57
N GLU A 150 0.13 7.13 14.75
CA GLU A 150 0.80 8.27 15.39
C GLU A 150 2.28 7.98 15.68
N LYS A 151 2.57 6.80 16.20
CA LYS A 151 3.95 6.42 16.55
C LYS A 151 4.82 6.22 15.30
N ALA A 152 4.28 5.64 14.25
CA ALA A 152 4.97 5.51 12.97
C ALA A 152 5.25 6.87 12.33
N LEU A 153 4.29 7.82 12.38
CA LEU A 153 4.48 9.19 11.90
C LEU A 153 5.61 9.90 12.64
N ALA A 154 5.65 9.79 13.98
CA ALA A 154 6.73 10.32 14.81
C ALA A 154 8.11 9.69 14.50
N GLY A 155 8.13 8.53 13.85
CA GLY A 155 9.31 7.86 13.30
C GLY A 155 9.67 8.29 11.87
N GLY A 156 8.89 9.19 11.26
CA GLY A 156 9.12 9.68 9.89
C GLY A 156 8.47 8.84 8.79
N VAL A 157 7.54 7.92 9.13
CA VAL A 157 6.82 7.10 8.15
C VAL A 157 5.60 7.85 7.65
N THR A 158 5.59 8.21 6.38
CA THR A 158 4.53 9.01 5.74
C THR A 158 3.53 8.20 4.93
N THR A 159 3.94 7.02 4.48
CA THR A 159 3.10 6.12 3.67
C THR A 159 3.25 4.68 4.17
N VAL A 160 2.14 3.97 4.26
CA VAL A 160 2.11 2.57 4.68
C VAL A 160 1.22 1.74 3.76
N GLN A 161 1.64 0.51 3.48
CA GLN A 161 0.78 -0.48 2.86
C GLN A 161 0.22 -1.40 3.94
N ILE A 162 -1.09 -1.42 4.09
CA ILE A 162 -1.78 -2.34 5.00
C ILE A 162 -2.17 -3.59 4.23
N LEU A 163 -1.61 -4.71 4.64
CA LEU A 163 -1.81 -6.01 4.02
C LEU A 163 -2.62 -6.94 4.94
N PRO A 164 -3.43 -7.85 4.37
CA PRO A 164 -3.90 -9.02 5.11
C PRO A 164 -2.72 -9.86 5.62
N GLY A 165 -2.94 -10.63 6.68
CA GLY A 165 -1.97 -11.60 7.20
C GLY A 165 -1.64 -12.71 6.20
N SER A 166 -0.70 -13.59 6.57
CA SER A 166 -0.11 -14.60 5.68
C SER A 166 -0.69 -16.02 5.88
N GLY A 167 -1.88 -16.15 6.46
CA GLY A 167 -2.50 -17.44 6.74
C GLY A 167 -3.04 -18.18 5.52
N ASN A 168 -3.41 -17.46 4.48
CA ASN A 168 -4.06 -17.98 3.27
C ASN A 168 -3.07 -18.11 2.12
N LEU A 169 -3.38 -18.96 1.14
CA LEU A 169 -2.72 -18.92 -0.17
C LEU A 169 -2.91 -17.54 -0.82
N ILE A 170 -4.16 -17.08 -0.84
CA ILE A 170 -4.55 -15.76 -1.34
C ILE A 170 -5.44 -15.11 -0.28
N GLY A 171 -4.90 -14.09 0.39
CA GLY A 171 -5.48 -13.53 1.62
C GLY A 171 -6.39 -12.33 1.42
N GLY A 172 -6.40 -11.70 0.23
CA GLY A 172 -7.22 -10.54 -0.06
C GLY A 172 -6.46 -9.28 -0.44
N ARG A 173 -7.20 -8.20 -0.69
CA ARG A 173 -6.60 -6.93 -1.12
C ARG A 173 -5.95 -6.20 0.05
N GLY A 174 -4.75 -5.66 -0.20
CA GLY A 174 -4.12 -4.64 0.63
C GLY A 174 -4.43 -3.24 0.10
N VAL A 175 -4.22 -2.23 0.94
CA VAL A 175 -4.45 -0.82 0.63
C VAL A 175 -3.24 0.02 1.01
N THR A 176 -2.91 1.02 0.19
CA THR A 176 -1.86 2.00 0.50
C THR A 176 -2.49 3.24 1.12
N LEU A 177 -1.99 3.65 2.28
CA LEU A 177 -2.48 4.78 3.05
C LEU A 177 -1.40 5.86 3.21
N LYS A 178 -1.80 7.13 3.15
CA LYS A 178 -1.03 8.23 3.74
C LYS A 178 -1.18 8.16 5.25
N ASN A 179 -0.09 8.30 5.97
CA ASN A 179 -0.11 8.23 7.44
C ASN A 179 -0.55 9.57 8.04
N ILE A 180 -1.84 9.85 7.90
CA ILE A 180 -2.48 11.09 8.35
C ILE A 180 -3.68 10.80 9.25
N PRO A 181 -4.01 11.69 10.19
CA PRO A 181 -5.24 11.56 10.98
C PRO A 181 -6.48 11.62 10.09
N SER A 182 -7.42 10.71 10.30
CA SER A 182 -8.71 10.69 9.61
C SER A 182 -9.75 9.91 10.42
N ILE A 183 -11.03 10.21 10.19
CA ILE A 183 -12.16 9.44 10.74
C ILE A 183 -12.43 8.19 9.90
N THR A 184 -12.08 8.24 8.61
CA THR A 184 -12.36 7.15 7.66
C THR A 184 -11.08 6.68 6.96
N VAL A 185 -11.06 5.42 6.57
CA VAL A 185 -9.95 4.86 5.77
C VAL A 185 -9.82 5.58 4.43
N GLN A 186 -10.95 5.94 3.79
CA GLN A 186 -10.94 6.67 2.51
C GLN A 186 -10.24 8.03 2.63
N GLY A 187 -10.33 8.67 3.81
CA GLY A 187 -9.60 9.90 4.09
C GLY A 187 -8.08 9.71 4.24
N MET A 188 -7.62 8.48 4.56
CA MET A 188 -6.19 8.11 4.59
C MET A 188 -5.71 7.50 3.29
N LYS A 189 -6.62 6.93 2.48
CA LYS A 189 -6.29 6.18 1.27
C LYS A 189 -5.49 7.04 0.29
N PHE A 190 -4.35 6.52 -0.18
CA PHE A 190 -3.49 7.24 -1.09
C PHE A 190 -4.20 7.41 -2.45
N PRO A 191 -4.40 8.65 -2.94
CA PRO A 191 -5.14 8.90 -4.18
C PRO A 191 -4.50 8.22 -5.38
N GLY A 192 -5.27 7.37 -6.09
CA GLY A 192 -4.81 6.70 -7.30
C GLY A 192 -3.82 5.54 -7.08
N ALA A 193 -3.47 5.21 -5.84
CA ALA A 193 -2.61 4.06 -5.58
C ALA A 193 -3.28 2.76 -6.03
N PRO A 194 -2.56 1.86 -6.73
CA PRO A 194 -3.07 0.54 -7.04
C PRO A 194 -3.37 -0.24 -5.75
N TYR A 195 -4.40 -1.08 -5.79
CA TYR A 195 -4.53 -2.12 -4.77
C TYR A 195 -3.41 -3.14 -4.88
N SER A 196 -3.13 -3.83 -3.78
CA SER A 196 -2.31 -5.03 -3.80
C SER A 196 -3.15 -6.28 -3.53
N LEU A 197 -2.63 -7.45 -3.92
CA LEU A 197 -3.15 -8.74 -3.50
C LEU A 197 -2.12 -9.42 -2.62
N LYS A 198 -2.49 -9.70 -1.38
CA LYS A 198 -1.66 -10.49 -0.47
C LYS A 198 -1.76 -11.97 -0.80
N MET A 199 -0.61 -12.58 -1.02
CA MET A 199 -0.46 -14.03 -1.14
C MET A 199 0.53 -14.55 -0.10
N ALA A 200 0.55 -15.85 0.14
CA ALA A 200 1.56 -16.47 1.00
C ALA A 200 1.89 -17.88 0.54
N CYS A 201 3.20 -18.16 0.36
CA CYS A 201 3.75 -19.50 0.16
C CYS A 201 4.25 -20.11 1.48
N GLY A 202 4.81 -21.30 1.43
CA GLY A 202 5.53 -21.92 2.53
C GLY A 202 4.67 -22.49 3.65
N GLU A 203 5.24 -22.40 4.85
CA GLU A 203 4.69 -23.10 6.03
C GLU A 203 3.38 -22.50 6.56
N ASN A 204 3.12 -21.20 6.33
CA ASN A 204 1.97 -20.54 6.93
C ASN A 204 0.64 -21.13 6.43
N PRO A 205 0.32 -21.18 5.12
CA PRO A 205 -0.92 -21.79 4.64
C PRO A 205 -1.00 -23.28 4.98
N LYS A 206 0.11 -24.01 4.85
CA LYS A 206 0.18 -25.43 5.22
C LYS A 206 -0.23 -25.67 6.67
N ARG A 207 0.29 -24.86 7.59
CA ARG A 207 -0.02 -24.97 9.02
C ARG A 207 -1.48 -24.65 9.31
N VAL A 208 -2.00 -23.57 8.72
CA VAL A 208 -3.38 -23.10 8.96
C VAL A 208 -4.39 -24.15 8.46
N TYR A 209 -4.26 -24.60 7.23
CA TYR A 209 -5.26 -25.49 6.61
C TYR A 209 -4.96 -26.97 6.87
N GLY A 210 -3.70 -27.36 6.95
CA GLY A 210 -3.31 -28.73 7.33
C GLY A 210 -3.80 -29.12 8.73
N SER A 211 -3.79 -28.20 9.70
CA SER A 211 -4.36 -28.43 11.03
C SER A 211 -5.88 -28.64 11.02
N ARG A 212 -6.55 -28.23 9.96
CA ARG A 212 -8.00 -28.39 9.74
C ARG A 212 -8.33 -29.56 8.80
N ASN A 213 -7.34 -30.39 8.45
CA ASN A 213 -7.47 -31.52 7.50
C ASN A 213 -8.01 -31.05 6.12
N THR A 214 -7.63 -29.86 5.66
CA THR A 214 -8.02 -29.29 4.37
C THR A 214 -6.78 -28.94 3.54
N LEU A 215 -6.94 -28.79 2.22
CA LEU A 215 -5.89 -28.28 1.32
C LEU A 215 -5.65 -26.78 1.59
N PRO A 216 -4.39 -26.30 1.66
CA PRO A 216 -3.13 -27.05 1.52
C PRO A 216 -2.62 -27.60 2.86
N SER A 217 -2.03 -28.80 2.83
CA SER A 217 -1.25 -29.34 3.94
C SER A 217 0.22 -29.57 3.59
N THR A 218 0.57 -29.38 2.31
CA THR A 218 1.92 -29.52 1.75
C THR A 218 2.22 -28.38 0.77
N ARG A 219 3.51 -28.19 0.40
CA ARG A 219 3.86 -27.26 -0.69
C ARG A 219 3.27 -27.66 -2.04
N MET A 220 3.13 -28.96 -2.31
CA MET A 220 2.38 -29.45 -3.48
C MET A 220 0.92 -28.95 -3.46
N GLY A 221 0.29 -28.98 -2.28
CA GLY A 221 -1.05 -28.43 -2.07
C GLY A 221 -1.12 -26.92 -2.24
N ASN A 222 -0.08 -26.19 -1.81
CA ASN A 222 0.02 -24.75 -2.08
C ASN A 222 -0.06 -24.48 -3.59
N MET A 223 0.82 -25.12 -4.38
CA MET A 223 0.88 -24.95 -5.83
C MET A 223 -0.43 -25.33 -6.52
N ALA A 224 -1.04 -26.45 -6.12
CA ALA A 224 -2.34 -26.88 -6.66
C ALA A 224 -3.45 -25.87 -6.39
N GLY A 225 -3.48 -25.32 -5.17
CA GLY A 225 -4.48 -24.32 -4.77
C GLY A 225 -4.35 -22.98 -5.53
N TYR A 226 -3.14 -22.51 -5.74
CA TYR A 226 -2.90 -21.30 -6.56
C TYR A 226 -3.35 -21.52 -8.01
N ARG A 227 -2.89 -22.63 -8.63
CA ARG A 227 -3.22 -22.91 -10.03
C ARG A 227 -4.73 -23.04 -10.25
N ALA A 228 -5.45 -23.70 -9.33
CA ALA A 228 -6.90 -23.76 -9.38
C ALA A 228 -7.55 -22.37 -9.37
N ALA A 229 -7.09 -21.48 -8.47
CA ALA A 229 -7.60 -20.10 -8.40
C ALA A 229 -7.31 -19.28 -9.67
N TRP A 230 -6.12 -19.43 -10.26
CA TRP A 230 -5.75 -18.72 -11.49
C TRP A 230 -6.46 -19.23 -12.72
N ILE A 231 -6.77 -20.54 -12.81
CA ILE A 231 -7.60 -21.12 -13.88
C ILE A 231 -9.00 -20.47 -13.83
N GLU A 232 -9.66 -20.47 -12.66
CA GLU A 232 -10.97 -19.84 -12.49
C GLU A 232 -10.95 -18.34 -12.84
N ALA A 233 -9.87 -17.64 -12.46
CA ALA A 233 -9.70 -16.21 -12.77
C ALA A 233 -9.53 -15.96 -14.28
N SER A 234 -8.79 -16.83 -14.95
CA SER A 234 -8.57 -16.75 -16.40
C SER A 234 -9.89 -16.96 -17.18
N ASP A 235 -10.70 -17.92 -16.77
CA ASP A 235 -12.02 -18.19 -17.37
C ASP A 235 -12.96 -16.98 -17.12
N TYR A 236 -12.94 -16.41 -15.91
CA TYR A 236 -13.73 -15.25 -15.59
C TYR A 236 -13.30 -14.02 -16.39
N LYS A 237 -11.99 -13.78 -16.51
CA LYS A 237 -11.45 -12.71 -17.35
C LYS A 237 -11.92 -12.88 -18.81
N LYS A 238 -11.81 -14.10 -19.35
CA LYS A 238 -12.24 -14.40 -20.72
C LYS A 238 -13.72 -14.10 -20.90
N SER A 239 -14.59 -14.49 -19.96
CA SER A 239 -16.03 -14.23 -20.08
C SER A 239 -16.36 -12.73 -20.15
N TRP A 240 -15.64 -11.88 -19.39
CA TRP A 240 -15.78 -10.43 -19.48
C TRP A 240 -15.20 -9.85 -20.77
N ASP A 241 -14.06 -10.37 -21.26
CA ASP A 241 -13.47 -9.95 -22.54
C ASP A 241 -14.44 -10.26 -23.70
N ASP A 242 -15.02 -11.47 -23.74
CA ASP A 242 -15.99 -11.90 -24.74
C ASP A 242 -17.26 -11.01 -24.69
N TYR A 243 -17.83 -10.79 -23.48
CA TYR A 243 -19.00 -9.91 -23.31
C TYR A 243 -18.75 -8.49 -23.85
N ILE A 244 -17.64 -7.87 -23.45
CA ILE A 244 -17.32 -6.50 -23.89
C ILE A 244 -17.10 -6.43 -25.40
N SER A 245 -16.45 -7.43 -25.98
CA SER A 245 -16.23 -7.53 -27.43
C SER A 245 -17.55 -7.67 -28.17
N ASP A 246 -18.44 -8.57 -27.74
CA ASP A 246 -19.72 -8.85 -28.36
C ASP A 246 -20.69 -7.67 -28.24
N ALA A 247 -20.77 -7.05 -27.08
CA ALA A 247 -21.59 -5.84 -26.85
C ALA A 247 -21.10 -4.67 -27.74
N LYS A 248 -19.78 -4.47 -27.87
CA LYS A 248 -19.19 -3.46 -28.77
C LYS A 248 -19.50 -3.76 -30.24
N ALA A 249 -19.67 -5.03 -30.59
CA ALA A 249 -20.09 -5.45 -31.94
C ALA A 249 -21.61 -5.32 -32.15
N GLY A 250 -22.37 -4.81 -31.22
CA GLY A 250 -23.82 -4.61 -31.28
C GLY A 250 -24.64 -5.88 -31.09
N LYS A 251 -24.02 -6.94 -30.50
CA LYS A 251 -24.77 -8.15 -30.14
C LYS A 251 -25.58 -7.94 -28.89
N ASP A 252 -26.75 -8.55 -28.82
CA ASP A 252 -27.59 -8.59 -27.62
C ASP A 252 -27.05 -9.69 -26.69
N VAL A 253 -26.27 -9.30 -25.68
CA VAL A 253 -25.58 -10.20 -24.77
C VAL A 253 -25.68 -9.68 -23.32
N ASP A 254 -25.89 -10.60 -22.39
CA ASP A 254 -25.88 -10.27 -20.95
C ASP A 254 -24.48 -10.24 -20.35
N PRO A 255 -24.21 -9.35 -19.37
CA PRO A 255 -22.95 -9.33 -18.66
C PRO A 255 -22.77 -10.61 -17.82
N PRO A 256 -21.51 -11.09 -17.65
CA PRO A 256 -21.22 -12.18 -16.73
C PRO A 256 -21.68 -11.87 -15.31
N SER A 257 -22.13 -12.87 -14.57
CA SER A 257 -22.47 -12.74 -13.15
C SER A 257 -21.27 -12.28 -12.34
N ARG A 258 -21.46 -11.31 -11.46
CA ARG A 258 -20.40 -10.79 -10.61
C ARG A 258 -19.93 -11.84 -9.60
N ASN A 259 -18.60 -11.89 -9.38
CA ASN A 259 -17.98 -12.70 -8.37
C ASN A 259 -16.80 -11.91 -7.73
N LEU A 260 -16.97 -11.41 -6.51
CA LEU A 260 -16.00 -10.52 -5.85
C LEU A 260 -14.61 -11.15 -5.71
N ARG A 261 -14.52 -12.48 -5.52
CA ARG A 261 -13.25 -13.19 -5.46
C ARG A 261 -12.54 -13.17 -6.82
N LEU A 262 -13.27 -13.48 -7.88
CA LEU A 262 -12.73 -13.51 -9.24
C LEU A 262 -12.49 -12.11 -9.80
N GLU A 263 -13.27 -11.10 -9.41
CA GLU A 263 -13.00 -9.69 -9.75
C GLU A 263 -11.63 -9.23 -9.25
N THR A 264 -11.22 -9.65 -8.05
CA THR A 264 -9.89 -9.34 -7.52
C THR A 264 -8.79 -10.06 -8.30
N LEU A 265 -8.95 -11.36 -8.54
CA LEU A 265 -7.96 -12.17 -9.27
C LEU A 265 -7.83 -11.73 -10.74
N GLU A 266 -8.95 -11.42 -11.38
CA GLU A 266 -8.99 -10.88 -12.74
C GLU A 266 -8.29 -9.51 -12.82
N GLY A 267 -8.46 -8.67 -11.80
CA GLY A 267 -7.74 -7.40 -11.68
C GLY A 267 -6.22 -7.57 -11.64
N VAL A 268 -5.73 -8.66 -11.05
CA VAL A 268 -4.30 -9.01 -11.11
C VAL A 268 -3.89 -9.41 -12.53
N LEU A 269 -4.65 -10.28 -13.18
CA LEU A 269 -4.38 -10.71 -14.57
C LEU A 269 -4.43 -9.57 -15.58
N ARG A 270 -4.98 -8.41 -15.22
CA ARG A 270 -4.99 -7.20 -16.06
C ARG A 270 -3.91 -6.20 -15.67
N GLY A 271 -3.15 -6.45 -14.59
CA GLY A 271 -2.16 -5.52 -14.05
C GLY A 271 -2.74 -4.35 -13.22
N ASP A 272 -4.05 -4.36 -12.90
CA ASP A 272 -4.68 -3.33 -12.07
C ASP A 272 -4.36 -3.49 -10.57
N ILE A 273 -4.03 -4.71 -10.14
CA ILE A 273 -3.75 -5.09 -8.74
C ILE A 273 -2.37 -5.73 -8.68
N ARG A 274 -1.51 -5.24 -7.80
CA ARG A 274 -0.11 -5.67 -7.67
C ARG A 274 0.03 -6.82 -6.67
N ILE A 275 0.79 -7.87 -7.00
CA ILE A 275 1.01 -8.98 -6.08
C ILE A 275 2.12 -8.66 -5.09
N HIS A 276 1.80 -8.81 -3.80
CA HIS A 276 2.70 -8.79 -2.67
C HIS A 276 2.66 -10.15 -1.96
N ASN A 277 3.68 -10.97 -2.18
CA ASN A 277 3.68 -12.39 -1.80
C ASN A 277 4.63 -12.65 -0.63
N HIS A 278 4.09 -13.06 0.51
CA HIS A 278 4.88 -13.60 1.62
C HIS A 278 5.57 -14.90 1.20
N CYS A 279 6.90 -14.93 1.15
CA CYS A 279 7.66 -16.12 0.78
C CYS A 279 9.08 -16.05 1.34
N TYR A 280 9.50 -17.07 2.11
CA TYR A 280 10.82 -17.10 2.74
C TYR A 280 11.90 -17.76 1.89
N LYS A 281 11.56 -18.89 1.24
CA LYS A 281 12.51 -19.80 0.61
C LYS A 281 12.76 -19.45 -0.85
N ALA A 282 14.01 -19.53 -1.28
CA ALA A 282 14.42 -19.21 -2.64
C ALA A 282 13.79 -20.10 -3.70
N ASP A 283 13.66 -21.39 -3.42
CA ASP A 283 13.02 -22.36 -4.32
C ASP A 283 11.53 -22.09 -4.51
N GLU A 284 10.82 -21.65 -3.46
CA GLU A 284 9.41 -21.29 -3.56
C GLU A 284 9.22 -19.94 -4.29
N MET A 285 10.11 -18.95 -4.08
CA MET A 285 10.10 -17.71 -4.88
C MET A 285 10.24 -18.02 -6.36
N ALA A 286 11.17 -18.89 -6.75
CA ALA A 286 11.35 -19.31 -8.15
C ALA A 286 10.08 -19.98 -8.71
N GLN A 287 9.45 -20.89 -7.96
CA GLN A 287 8.20 -21.55 -8.37
C GLN A 287 7.04 -20.55 -8.53
N MET A 288 6.96 -19.51 -7.68
CA MET A 288 5.94 -18.46 -7.82
C MET A 288 6.18 -17.58 -9.05
N ILE A 289 7.45 -17.33 -9.41
CA ILE A 289 7.82 -16.65 -10.65
C ILE A 289 7.43 -17.49 -11.88
N ASP A 290 7.69 -18.81 -11.85
CA ASP A 290 7.26 -19.70 -12.94
C ASP A 290 5.74 -19.70 -13.10
N MET A 291 5.00 -19.72 -11.98
CA MET A 291 3.53 -19.61 -11.99
C MET A 291 3.06 -18.27 -12.55
N SER A 292 3.74 -17.17 -12.23
CA SER A 292 3.37 -15.86 -12.77
C SER A 292 3.50 -15.82 -14.29
N LYS A 293 4.51 -16.50 -14.83
CA LYS A 293 4.69 -16.67 -16.28
C LYS A 293 3.64 -17.60 -16.91
N GLU A 294 3.24 -18.68 -16.21
CA GLU A 294 2.17 -19.60 -16.68
C GLU A 294 0.85 -18.86 -16.86
N PHE A 295 0.48 -17.97 -15.94
CA PHE A 295 -0.83 -17.29 -15.95
C PHE A 295 -0.78 -15.84 -16.45
N GLY A 296 0.40 -15.30 -16.74
CA GLY A 296 0.57 -13.96 -17.32
C GLY A 296 0.29 -12.81 -16.34
N TYR A 297 0.73 -12.93 -15.09
CA TYR A 297 0.66 -11.84 -14.11
C TYR A 297 2.05 -11.44 -13.60
N GLU A 298 2.14 -10.26 -12.97
CA GLU A 298 3.39 -9.75 -12.41
C GLU A 298 3.40 -9.82 -10.88
N ILE A 299 4.58 -10.13 -10.30
CA ILE A 299 4.82 -10.07 -8.86
C ILE A 299 5.59 -8.78 -8.57
N ALA A 300 4.99 -7.89 -7.78
CA ALA A 300 5.67 -6.65 -7.39
C ALA A 300 6.76 -6.91 -6.34
N ALA A 301 6.49 -7.78 -5.36
CA ALA A 301 7.42 -8.03 -4.29
C ALA A 301 7.22 -9.38 -3.58
N PHE A 302 8.33 -10.00 -3.15
CA PHE A 302 8.34 -11.04 -2.15
C PHE A 302 8.65 -10.45 -0.77
N HIS A 303 7.81 -10.76 0.20
CA HIS A 303 7.90 -10.24 1.56
C HIS A 303 8.57 -11.23 2.51
N HIS A 304 9.31 -10.67 3.47
CA HIS A 304 10.20 -11.36 4.40
C HIS A 304 11.42 -11.96 3.69
N ALA A 305 11.19 -12.66 2.61
CA ALA A 305 12.18 -13.08 1.61
C ALA A 305 13.55 -13.43 2.24
N VAL A 306 13.53 -14.30 3.28
CA VAL A 306 14.69 -14.61 4.13
C VAL A 306 15.87 -15.15 3.31
N GLU A 307 15.58 -15.86 2.22
CA GLU A 307 16.58 -16.36 1.28
C GLU A 307 16.68 -15.57 -0.03
N ALA A 308 16.21 -14.31 -0.05
CA ALA A 308 16.26 -13.49 -1.26
C ALA A 308 17.68 -13.34 -1.82
N TYR A 309 18.71 -13.32 -0.98
CA TYR A 309 20.12 -13.28 -1.41
C TYR A 309 20.49 -14.45 -2.33
N LYS A 310 19.88 -15.63 -2.16
CA LYS A 310 20.08 -16.79 -3.04
C LYS A 310 19.35 -16.62 -4.37
N ALA A 311 18.18 -15.97 -4.35
CA ALA A 311 17.32 -15.71 -5.50
C ALA A 311 17.59 -14.37 -6.19
N ALA A 312 18.51 -13.56 -5.67
CA ALA A 312 18.70 -12.18 -6.10
C ALA A 312 18.90 -11.99 -7.62
N PRO A 313 19.66 -12.84 -8.34
CA PRO A 313 19.76 -12.73 -9.80
C PRO A 313 18.40 -12.92 -10.50
N ILE A 314 17.58 -13.88 -10.03
CA ILE A 314 16.26 -14.16 -10.62
C ILE A 314 15.30 -13.02 -10.31
N LEU A 315 15.38 -12.42 -9.12
CA LEU A 315 14.58 -11.24 -8.76
C LEU A 315 14.94 -10.04 -9.65
N ALA A 316 16.23 -9.81 -9.89
CA ALA A 316 16.71 -8.74 -10.78
C ALA A 316 16.23 -8.95 -12.23
N GLU A 317 16.33 -10.18 -12.76
CA GLU A 317 15.90 -10.53 -14.12
C GLU A 317 14.41 -10.30 -14.35
N ASN A 318 13.57 -10.47 -13.33
CA ASN A 318 12.11 -10.35 -13.42
C ASN A 318 11.57 -9.03 -12.84
N ASP A 319 12.44 -8.07 -12.49
CA ASP A 319 12.11 -6.77 -11.87
C ASP A 319 11.24 -6.89 -10.60
N ILE A 320 11.50 -7.89 -9.77
CA ILE A 320 10.77 -8.18 -8.54
C ILE A 320 11.53 -7.64 -7.33
N CYS A 321 10.84 -6.94 -6.43
CA CYS A 321 11.44 -6.46 -5.20
C CYS A 321 11.52 -7.56 -4.12
N GLY A 322 12.64 -7.60 -3.39
CA GLY A 322 12.77 -8.32 -2.13
C GLY A 322 12.52 -7.38 -0.97
N VAL A 323 11.52 -7.68 -0.14
CA VAL A 323 11.11 -6.88 1.02
C VAL A 323 11.51 -7.63 2.28
N MET A 324 12.51 -7.14 3.02
CA MET A 324 13.24 -7.93 4.00
C MET A 324 13.38 -7.21 5.34
N TRP A 325 13.55 -7.98 6.43
CA TRP A 325 14.00 -7.45 7.72
C TRP A 325 15.53 -7.24 7.73
N ALA A 326 15.99 -6.32 8.55
CA ALA A 326 17.43 -6.13 8.75
C ALA A 326 18.06 -7.29 9.53
N ASP A 327 17.39 -7.77 10.59
CA ASP A 327 17.96 -8.74 11.51
C ASP A 327 16.94 -9.53 12.32
N TRP A 328 15.77 -9.82 11.76
CA TRP A 328 14.72 -10.57 12.45
C TRP A 328 14.62 -12.00 11.94
N TRP A 329 15.00 -12.99 12.75
CA TRP A 329 15.01 -14.41 12.41
C TRP A 329 14.80 -15.31 13.64
N GLY A 330 14.78 -16.65 13.42
CA GLY A 330 14.78 -17.67 14.47
C GLY A 330 13.42 -17.96 15.09
N PHE A 331 12.37 -17.21 14.73
CA PHE A 331 11.03 -17.37 15.33
C PHE A 331 10.18 -18.49 14.70
N LYS A 332 10.61 -19.06 13.57
CA LYS A 332 10.02 -20.23 12.93
C LYS A 332 10.99 -20.90 11.97
N GLN A 333 10.63 -22.11 11.47
CA GLN A 333 11.55 -22.94 10.72
C GLN A 333 12.01 -22.32 9.39
N GLU A 334 11.11 -21.69 8.64
CA GLU A 334 11.48 -21.04 7.36
C GLU A 334 12.22 -19.71 7.53
N ALA A 335 12.25 -19.14 8.74
CA ALA A 335 13.01 -17.94 9.07
C ALA A 335 14.15 -18.23 10.07
N PHE A 336 14.65 -19.48 10.11
CA PHE A 336 15.65 -19.89 11.08
C PHE A 336 17.06 -19.40 10.76
N ASP A 337 17.42 -19.40 9.50
CA ASP A 337 18.79 -19.21 8.99
C ASP A 337 19.00 -17.92 8.17
N MET A 338 18.27 -16.86 8.50
CA MET A 338 18.46 -15.56 7.83
C MET A 338 19.91 -15.05 7.99
N VAL A 339 20.44 -14.44 6.92
CA VAL A 339 21.70 -13.69 6.97
C VAL A 339 21.43 -12.19 7.02
N ARG A 340 22.19 -11.46 7.85
CA ARG A 340 22.01 -10.01 8.04
C ARG A 340 22.35 -9.19 6.81
N GLU A 341 23.15 -9.75 5.92
CA GLU A 341 23.60 -9.16 4.68
C GLU A 341 22.57 -9.29 3.54
N ASN A 342 21.42 -9.94 3.80
CA ASN A 342 20.41 -10.28 2.79
C ASN A 342 20.00 -9.07 1.93
N ILE A 343 19.62 -7.94 2.55
CA ILE A 343 19.24 -6.71 1.85
C ILE A 343 20.39 -6.18 0.99
N ALA A 344 21.58 -6.13 1.57
CA ALA A 344 22.77 -5.65 0.90
C ALA A 344 23.19 -6.51 -0.30
N LEU A 345 23.04 -7.83 -0.19
CA LEU A 345 23.33 -8.78 -1.27
C LEU A 345 22.31 -8.70 -2.42
N VAL A 346 21.03 -8.51 -2.08
CA VAL A 346 19.97 -8.28 -3.07
C VAL A 346 20.23 -6.98 -3.84
N ASP A 347 20.56 -5.90 -3.14
CA ASP A 347 20.92 -4.61 -3.76
C ASP A 347 22.21 -4.71 -4.60
N TYR A 348 23.22 -5.44 -4.12
CA TYR A 348 24.45 -5.69 -4.85
C TYR A 348 24.22 -6.44 -6.18
N ALA A 349 23.27 -7.37 -6.20
CA ALA A 349 22.82 -8.08 -7.39
C ALA A 349 21.96 -7.22 -8.33
N GLN A 350 21.79 -5.92 -8.04
CA GLN A 350 20.96 -4.96 -8.79
C GLN A 350 19.46 -5.31 -8.78
N ALA A 351 19.02 -6.14 -7.86
CA ALA A 351 17.60 -6.36 -7.59
C ALA A 351 17.04 -5.24 -6.70
N CYS A 352 15.74 -5.04 -6.75
CA CYS A 352 15.03 -4.06 -5.94
C CYS A 352 14.97 -4.55 -4.47
N ALA A 353 15.88 -4.03 -3.61
CA ALA A 353 15.91 -4.32 -2.18
C ALA A 353 15.07 -3.31 -1.38
N ILE A 354 14.24 -3.80 -0.46
CA ILE A 354 13.38 -2.97 0.40
C ILE A 354 13.52 -3.44 1.84
N ILE A 355 13.54 -2.48 2.78
CA ILE A 355 13.40 -2.70 4.21
C ILE A 355 11.93 -2.60 4.61
N HIS A 356 11.45 -3.45 5.51
CA HIS A 356 10.12 -3.36 6.09
C HIS A 356 10.10 -3.66 7.59
N SER A 357 8.99 -3.36 8.25
CA SER A 357 8.83 -3.62 9.67
C SER A 357 8.08 -4.92 9.97
N ASP A 358 6.88 -5.09 9.44
CA ASP A 358 5.92 -6.14 9.86
C ASP A 358 5.62 -6.12 11.38
N ASP A 359 5.95 -5.02 12.03
CA ASP A 359 5.90 -4.88 13.49
C ASP A 359 5.62 -3.43 13.89
N PRO A 360 4.67 -3.18 14.84
CA PRO A 360 4.27 -1.83 15.24
C PRO A 360 5.33 -1.06 16.04
N ILE A 361 6.37 -1.75 16.53
CA ILE A 361 7.48 -1.14 17.26
C ILE A 361 8.63 -0.83 16.29
N GLN A 362 8.99 -1.77 15.42
CA GLN A 362 10.08 -1.59 14.46
C GLN A 362 9.76 -0.49 13.44
N ILE A 363 8.51 -0.36 13.00
CA ILE A 363 8.08 0.70 12.07
C ILE A 363 8.46 2.11 12.58
N GLN A 364 8.46 2.33 13.87
CA GLN A 364 8.83 3.60 14.50
C GLN A 364 10.33 3.94 14.35
N ARG A 365 11.15 2.98 13.88
CA ARG A 365 12.61 3.08 13.77
C ARG A 365 13.12 2.54 12.44
N LEU A 366 12.33 2.66 11.38
CA LEU A 366 12.67 2.12 10.07
C LEU A 366 14.00 2.68 9.53
N ASN A 367 14.34 3.93 9.87
CA ASN A 367 15.65 4.52 9.59
C ASN A 367 16.82 3.75 10.26
N GLN A 368 16.62 3.20 11.46
CA GLN A 368 17.64 2.40 12.16
C GLN A 368 17.73 0.99 11.54
N GLU A 369 16.62 0.43 11.06
CA GLU A 369 16.63 -0.83 10.32
C GLU A 369 17.47 -0.70 9.03
N ILE A 370 17.32 0.40 8.29
CA ILE A 370 18.17 0.72 7.13
C ILE A 370 19.66 0.78 7.54
N ALA A 371 19.98 1.45 8.66
CA ALA A 371 21.33 1.57 9.16
C ALA A 371 21.96 0.22 9.54
N LYS A 372 21.18 -0.68 10.14
CA LYS A 372 21.64 -2.04 10.49
C LYS A 372 21.98 -2.85 9.23
N ALA A 373 21.11 -2.85 8.23
CA ALA A 373 21.31 -3.56 6.98
C ALA A 373 22.53 -3.00 6.21
N MET A 374 22.66 -1.67 6.12
CA MET A 374 23.83 -1.02 5.52
C MET A 374 25.12 -1.43 6.23
N SER A 375 25.12 -1.40 7.57
CA SER A 375 26.27 -1.78 8.37
C SER A 375 26.66 -3.26 8.18
N ALA A 376 25.68 -4.16 8.01
CA ALA A 376 25.95 -5.57 7.70
C ALA A 376 26.66 -5.72 6.36
N GLY A 377 26.15 -5.08 5.30
CA GLY A 377 26.78 -5.10 3.97
C GLY A 377 28.19 -4.50 3.97
N ASN A 378 28.39 -3.37 4.69
CA ASN A 378 29.71 -2.72 4.75
C ASN A 378 30.74 -3.56 5.53
N ARG A 379 30.33 -4.29 6.57
CA ARG A 379 31.22 -5.27 7.23
C ARG A 379 31.65 -6.41 6.30
N MET A 380 30.82 -6.74 5.32
CA MET A 380 31.14 -7.71 4.26
C MET A 380 32.01 -7.12 3.14
N GLY A 381 32.21 -5.80 3.10
CA GLY A 381 33.04 -5.12 2.11
C GLY A 381 32.29 -4.58 0.90
N LEU A 382 30.97 -4.38 0.96
CA LEU A 382 30.17 -3.93 -0.18
C LEU A 382 30.20 -2.40 -0.42
N ASP A 383 30.75 -1.59 0.46
CA ASP A 383 30.90 -0.12 0.36
C ASP A 383 29.58 0.59 -0.01
N ILE A 384 28.57 0.38 0.82
CA ILE A 384 27.23 0.95 0.62
C ILE A 384 27.18 2.33 1.28
N SER A 385 26.96 3.38 0.48
CA SER A 385 26.78 4.73 1.00
C SER A 385 25.42 4.91 1.72
N PRO A 386 25.31 5.87 2.66
CA PRO A 386 24.03 6.20 3.28
C PRO A 386 22.92 6.56 2.29
N ALA A 387 23.25 7.30 1.23
CA ALA A 387 22.30 7.68 0.19
C ALA A 387 21.77 6.46 -0.57
N LYS A 388 22.65 5.50 -0.88
CA LYS A 388 22.26 4.24 -1.52
C LYS A 388 21.39 3.39 -0.61
N ALA A 389 21.73 3.24 0.66
CA ALA A 389 20.96 2.47 1.63
C ALA A 389 19.58 3.09 1.88
N PHE A 390 19.46 4.41 1.86
CA PHE A 390 18.19 5.09 2.13
C PHE A 390 17.10 4.79 1.07
N ARG A 391 17.50 4.39 -0.15
CA ARG A 391 16.57 3.92 -1.19
C ARG A 391 15.70 2.75 -0.73
N TRP A 392 16.22 1.90 0.15
CA TRP A 392 15.53 0.68 0.61
C TRP A 392 14.24 0.96 1.40
N GLY A 393 14.15 2.11 2.07
CA GLY A 393 12.97 2.54 2.81
C GLY A 393 12.19 3.69 2.15
N THR A 394 12.54 4.07 0.91
CA THR A 394 11.97 5.22 0.21
C THR A 394 11.66 4.91 -1.26
N TYR A 395 12.55 5.19 -2.20
CA TYR A 395 12.32 5.03 -3.64
C TYR A 395 11.96 3.59 -4.04
N ASN A 396 12.70 2.59 -3.55
CA ASN A 396 12.43 1.19 -3.87
C ASN A 396 11.08 0.74 -3.28
N ALA A 397 10.74 1.22 -2.09
CA ALA A 397 9.44 0.98 -1.47
C ALA A 397 8.31 1.59 -2.31
N ALA A 398 8.45 2.85 -2.74
CA ALA A 398 7.49 3.50 -3.64
C ALA A 398 7.31 2.72 -4.96
N LYS A 399 8.41 2.23 -5.56
CA LYS A 399 8.39 1.41 -6.78
C LYS A 399 7.53 0.15 -6.62
N SER A 400 7.68 -0.58 -5.53
CA SER A 400 6.87 -1.79 -5.29
C SER A 400 5.37 -1.50 -5.20
N LEU A 401 5.01 -0.26 -4.79
CA LEU A 401 3.63 0.22 -4.72
C LEU A 401 3.12 0.81 -6.06
N GLY A 402 4.02 1.05 -7.05
CA GLY A 402 3.70 1.78 -8.28
C GLY A 402 3.47 3.27 -8.05
N LEU A 403 4.20 3.86 -7.10
CA LEU A 403 4.07 5.26 -6.67
C LEU A 403 5.38 6.05 -6.79
N GLU A 404 6.42 5.47 -7.41
CA GLU A 404 7.75 6.08 -7.54
C GLU A 404 7.74 7.42 -8.28
N ASP A 405 6.77 7.66 -9.14
CA ASP A 405 6.60 8.95 -9.82
C ASP A 405 6.02 10.05 -8.90
N GLN A 406 5.38 9.66 -7.79
CA GLN A 406 4.70 10.58 -6.88
C GLN A 406 5.47 10.82 -5.57
N ILE A 407 6.07 9.76 -4.99
CA ILE A 407 6.73 9.78 -3.68
C ILE A 407 8.07 9.01 -3.71
N GLY A 408 8.71 8.88 -2.56
CA GLY A 408 9.92 8.07 -2.36
C GLY A 408 11.23 8.77 -2.73
N SER A 409 11.18 9.98 -3.30
CA SER A 409 12.39 10.80 -3.47
C SER A 409 12.09 12.29 -3.39
N ILE A 410 13.10 13.07 -3.01
CA ILE A 410 13.10 14.54 -3.03
C ILE A 410 13.47 14.98 -4.44
N ALA A 411 12.47 15.25 -5.26
CA ALA A 411 12.64 15.70 -6.63
C ALA A 411 11.50 16.65 -7.05
N PRO A 412 11.75 17.63 -7.93
CA PRO A 412 10.72 18.54 -8.42
C PRO A 412 9.53 17.77 -9.04
N GLY A 413 8.31 18.21 -8.71
CA GLY A 413 7.04 17.62 -9.16
C GLY A 413 6.51 16.52 -8.25
N LYS A 414 7.30 15.94 -7.37
CA LYS A 414 6.85 14.92 -6.41
C LYS A 414 6.12 15.53 -5.22
N ASN A 415 5.32 14.72 -4.55
CA ASN A 415 4.65 15.11 -3.31
C ASN A 415 5.68 15.51 -2.26
N ALA A 416 5.37 16.55 -1.52
CA ALA A 416 6.22 17.03 -0.43
C ALA A 416 5.99 16.19 0.84
N ASP A 417 6.25 14.87 0.74
CA ASP A 417 6.33 13.94 1.85
C ASP A 417 7.77 13.97 2.37
N ILE A 418 8.03 14.74 3.42
CA ILE A 418 9.36 15.18 3.83
C ILE A 418 9.56 14.95 5.33
N VAL A 419 10.76 14.53 5.71
CA VAL A 419 11.17 14.43 7.11
C VAL A 419 12.41 15.31 7.35
N LEU A 420 12.33 16.20 8.32
CA LEU A 420 13.48 16.91 8.89
C LEU A 420 13.99 16.14 10.11
N TRP A 421 15.26 15.79 10.11
CA TRP A 421 15.92 14.98 11.16
C TRP A 421 16.84 15.83 12.03
N THR A 422 16.87 15.57 13.32
CA THR A 422 17.74 16.26 14.27
C THR A 422 19.24 16.09 13.97
N GLN A 423 19.62 14.94 13.38
CA GLN A 423 20.99 14.58 12.97
C GLN A 423 20.93 13.74 11.69
N HIS A 424 22.06 13.14 11.29
CA HIS A 424 22.09 12.20 10.18
C HIS A 424 21.05 11.09 10.38
N PRO A 425 20.13 10.84 9.43
CA PRO A 425 18.96 9.97 9.65
C PRO A 425 19.29 8.54 10.05
N LEU A 426 20.45 8.02 9.61
CA LEU A 426 20.92 6.67 10.00
C LEU A 426 21.66 6.60 11.34
N SER A 427 21.74 7.70 12.09
CA SER A 427 22.26 7.69 13.46
C SER A 427 21.17 7.22 14.44
N ILE A 428 21.55 6.37 15.42
CA ILE A 428 20.64 5.95 16.50
C ILE A 428 20.20 7.10 17.41
N TYR A 429 20.91 8.23 17.38
CA TYR A 429 20.57 9.44 18.12
C TYR A 429 19.66 10.39 17.34
N SER A 430 19.41 10.10 16.07
CA SER A 430 18.56 10.93 15.21
C SER A 430 17.08 10.62 15.42
N HIS A 431 16.29 11.70 15.47
CA HIS A 431 14.84 11.62 15.52
C HIS A 431 14.24 12.50 14.42
N ALA A 432 13.07 12.13 13.89
CA ALA A 432 12.30 13.07 13.10
C ALA A 432 11.91 14.27 13.97
N SER A 433 12.34 15.46 13.58
CA SER A 433 11.98 16.74 14.20
C SER A 433 10.62 17.19 13.70
N LYS A 434 10.47 17.22 12.38
CA LYS A 434 9.21 17.58 11.71
C LYS A 434 8.92 16.61 10.56
N VAL A 435 7.63 16.35 10.33
CA VAL A 435 7.16 15.49 9.23
C VAL A 435 6.06 16.22 8.47
N TRP A 436 6.25 16.33 7.15
CA TRP A 436 5.24 16.85 6.23
C TRP A 436 4.73 15.73 5.34
N ILE A 437 3.45 15.78 5.03
CA ILE A 437 2.79 14.93 4.03
C ILE A 437 2.02 15.85 3.09
N ASP A 438 2.32 15.79 1.80
CA ASP A 438 1.83 16.72 0.78
C ASP A 438 2.01 18.19 1.22
N GLY A 439 3.18 18.52 1.79
CA GLY A 439 3.52 19.85 2.27
C GLY A 439 2.83 20.28 3.57
N ALA A 440 1.86 19.52 4.07
CA ALA A 440 1.21 19.79 5.34
C ALA A 440 2.05 19.27 6.50
N LEU A 441 2.36 20.13 7.48
CA LEU A 441 3.03 19.75 8.71
C LEU A 441 2.11 18.81 9.52
N ARG A 442 2.50 17.54 9.65
CA ARG A 442 1.71 16.49 10.35
C ARG A 442 2.29 16.09 11.69
N PHE A 443 3.56 16.38 11.90
CA PHE A 443 4.23 16.14 13.18
C PHE A 443 5.30 17.20 13.40
N ASP A 444 5.31 17.77 14.60
CA ASP A 444 6.38 18.61 15.11
C ASP A 444 6.72 18.13 16.53
N ARG A 445 7.97 17.71 16.74
CA ARG A 445 8.40 17.17 18.03
C ARG A 445 8.34 18.20 19.14
N ASP A 446 8.58 19.46 18.81
CA ASP A 446 8.65 20.56 19.76
C ASP A 446 7.30 21.28 19.96
N ASP A 447 6.30 21.00 19.09
CA ASP A 447 4.95 21.57 19.17
C ASP A 447 3.88 20.47 19.35
N PRO A 448 3.44 20.20 20.59
CA PRO A 448 2.40 19.21 20.86
C PRO A 448 1.05 19.50 20.18
N SER A 449 0.78 20.73 19.76
CA SER A 449 -0.48 21.07 19.11
C SER A 449 -0.59 20.51 17.69
N VAL A 450 0.54 20.20 17.05
CA VAL A 450 0.63 19.61 15.71
C VAL A 450 0.73 18.07 15.75
N GLN A 451 0.97 17.49 16.95
CA GLN A 451 1.08 16.05 17.09
C GLN A 451 -0.31 15.39 17.03
N PRO A 452 -0.46 14.29 16.30
CA PRO A 452 -1.71 13.53 16.30
C PRO A 452 -2.08 13.09 17.72
N THR A 453 -3.37 13.02 18.01
CA THR A 453 -3.88 12.54 19.28
C THR A 453 -4.71 11.29 19.05
N SER A 454 -4.31 10.17 19.62
CA SER A 454 -5.07 8.93 19.56
C SER A 454 -6.28 8.97 20.51
N ASP A 455 -7.27 8.13 20.25
CA ASP A 455 -8.45 7.99 21.10
C ASP A 455 -8.12 7.61 22.55
N PHE A 456 -7.00 6.88 22.77
CA PHE A 456 -6.52 6.56 24.11
C PHE A 456 -6.04 7.78 24.92
N ASN A 457 -5.75 8.87 24.24
CA ASN A 457 -5.30 10.12 24.88
C ASN A 457 -6.43 11.14 25.05
N LEU A 458 -7.64 10.88 24.53
CA LEU A 458 -8.76 11.84 24.58
C LEU A 458 -9.17 12.22 26.01
N GLY A 459 -9.06 11.30 26.96
CA GLY A 459 -9.35 11.56 28.38
C GLY A 459 -8.23 12.31 29.13
N ILE A 460 -7.05 12.47 28.51
CA ILE A 460 -5.90 13.12 29.12
C ILE A 460 -5.88 14.60 28.74
N ILE A 461 -6.49 15.43 29.57
CA ILE A 461 -6.46 16.89 29.40
C ILE A 461 -5.08 17.39 29.82
N LYS A 462 -4.24 17.81 28.88
CA LYS A 462 -3.00 18.54 29.21
C LYS A 462 -3.39 19.91 29.76
N ALA A 463 -2.78 20.33 30.87
CA ALA A 463 -3.01 21.65 31.45
C ALA A 463 -2.76 22.72 30.38
N GLY A 464 -3.74 23.57 30.10
CA GLY A 464 -3.69 24.64 29.11
C GLY A 464 -4.18 24.29 27.70
N ALA A 465 -4.55 23.05 27.42
CA ALA A 465 -5.15 22.71 26.13
C ALA A 465 -6.65 23.01 26.15
N VAL A 466 -7.05 24.08 25.48
CA VAL A 466 -8.46 24.29 25.08
C VAL A 466 -8.68 23.44 23.82
N ARG A 467 -9.48 22.41 23.93
CA ARG A 467 -9.92 21.65 22.74
C ARG A 467 -11.03 22.40 22.02
N PRO A 468 -11.06 22.40 20.67
CA PRO A 468 -12.16 22.94 19.91
C PRO A 468 -13.47 22.20 20.14
#